data_9268cf0caf8dadf537da9f6b31003864
#
_entry.id   9268cf0caf8dadf537da9f6b31003864
#
_cell.length_a   1.000
_cell.length_b   1.000
_cell.length_c   1.000
_cell.angle_alpha   90.00
_cell.angle_beta   90.00
_cell.angle_gamma   90.00
#
_symmetry.space_group_name_H-M   'P 1'
#
loop_
_entity.id
_entity.type
_entity.pdbx_description
1 polymer ?
#
loop_
_entity_poly.entity_id
_entity_poly.type
_entity_poly.pdbx_seq_one_letter_code
_entity_poly.pdbx_strand_id
1 'polypeptide(L)'
;MPAEKKELKTENLVIVGSGPAGYTAAIYAARANLQPLLITGFEKGGIPGGQLMTTTFVENFPGFPNGVQGPELMDLIKAQAVRWGTKLIEEDAISIDLSKRPFSIVTSTQNIKSNSLIISTGASANRLGLKNEKSFWSKGISACAICDGATPQFRNEELAVVGGGDSACEEAEYLTKYGSHVHLLVRSKKLKASAAMADRVEANSNITIHWETELLDVLGDEWLEKLKVKRKDTNQEDEILAKGLFYAIGHTPNTSLFTNQLSTDSKGYLLTEPGRPETSLEGVYAAGDVADSEWRQGVTAAGSGCKAALAAERWLSKNKLATLIKRDELEPSKAETTKTLEISNEENFDPEKTWQKGSYALRKLYHETQKPLFLIYT
;
A
#
# COMPACT_ATOMS: atom_id res chain seq x y z
N MET A 1 -6.51 -45.02 -18.06
CA MET A 1 -5.54 -44.89 -16.99
C MET A 1 -6.00 -43.71 -16.12
N PRO A 2 -6.15 -43.81 -14.80
CA PRO A 2 -6.48 -42.65 -13.98
C PRO A 2 -5.28 -41.71 -14.03
N ALA A 3 -5.54 -40.43 -14.28
CA ALA A 3 -4.54 -39.38 -14.25
C ALA A 3 -3.86 -39.40 -12.86
N GLU A 4 -2.53 -39.60 -12.80
CA GLU A 4 -1.76 -39.44 -11.59
C GLU A 4 -2.07 -38.07 -10.99
N LYS A 5 -2.67 -38.05 -9.82
CA LYS A 5 -2.81 -36.83 -9.03
C LYS A 5 -1.39 -36.38 -8.69
N LYS A 6 -0.88 -35.39 -9.42
CA LYS A 6 0.36 -34.71 -9.12
C LYS A 6 0.26 -34.22 -7.68
N GLU A 7 1.04 -34.84 -6.79
CA GLU A 7 1.07 -34.47 -5.38
C GLU A 7 1.46 -32.99 -5.29
N LEU A 8 0.58 -32.16 -4.75
CA LEU A 8 0.83 -30.71 -4.65
C LEU A 8 1.98 -30.49 -3.68
N LYS A 9 3.09 -29.96 -4.16
CA LYS A 9 4.25 -29.60 -3.33
C LYS A 9 3.77 -28.63 -2.25
N THR A 10 4.06 -28.96 -0.98
CA THR A 10 3.78 -28.06 0.13
C THR A 10 4.88 -27.02 0.23
N GLU A 11 4.51 -25.74 0.14
CA GLU A 11 5.42 -24.61 0.30
C GLU A 11 5.75 -24.44 1.80
N ASN A 12 6.98 -24.03 2.10
CA ASN A 12 7.38 -23.71 3.48
C ASN A 12 6.55 -22.55 4.03
N LEU A 13 6.46 -21.50 3.22
CA LEU A 13 5.85 -20.23 3.56
C LEU A 13 5.16 -19.63 2.33
N VAL A 14 3.88 -19.29 2.50
CA VAL A 14 3.14 -18.44 1.57
C VAL A 14 2.96 -17.06 2.18
N ILE A 15 3.11 -16.02 1.36
CA ILE A 15 2.86 -14.63 1.71
C ILE A 15 1.71 -14.13 0.84
N VAL A 16 0.68 -13.54 1.44
CA VAL A 16 -0.47 -13.00 0.71
C VAL A 16 -0.48 -11.48 0.81
N GLY A 17 -0.33 -10.84 -0.35
CA GLY A 17 -0.23 -9.38 -0.47
C GLY A 17 1.20 -8.91 -0.76
N SER A 18 1.31 -7.96 -1.70
CA SER A 18 2.57 -7.50 -2.30
C SER A 18 2.92 -6.04 -1.98
N GLY A 19 2.31 -5.46 -0.94
CA GLY A 19 2.72 -4.16 -0.43
C GLY A 19 4.12 -4.19 0.22
N PRO A 20 4.59 -3.07 0.79
CA PRO A 20 5.90 -3.01 1.44
C PRO A 20 6.13 -4.09 2.50
N ALA A 21 5.07 -4.45 3.25
CA ALA A 21 5.13 -5.54 4.23
C ALA A 21 5.39 -6.90 3.57
N GLY A 22 4.63 -7.24 2.52
CA GLY A 22 4.72 -8.53 1.85
C GLY A 22 6.06 -8.74 1.13
N TYR A 23 6.50 -7.77 0.33
CA TYR A 23 7.81 -7.88 -0.32
C TYR A 23 8.96 -7.87 0.68
N THR A 24 8.88 -7.09 1.77
CA THR A 24 9.93 -7.14 2.81
C THR A 24 9.95 -8.50 3.49
N ALA A 25 8.79 -9.06 3.82
CA ALA A 25 8.71 -10.43 4.36
C ALA A 25 9.32 -11.44 3.39
N ALA A 26 9.04 -11.32 2.09
CA ALA A 26 9.58 -12.18 1.05
C ALA A 26 11.12 -12.09 0.96
N ILE A 27 11.69 -10.88 1.02
CA ILE A 27 13.14 -10.67 1.04
C ILE A 27 13.79 -11.41 2.22
N TYR A 28 13.26 -11.21 3.43
CA TYR A 28 13.84 -11.83 4.63
C TYR A 28 13.68 -13.35 4.64
N ALA A 29 12.52 -13.86 4.25
CA ALA A 29 12.28 -15.30 4.15
C ALA A 29 13.14 -15.98 3.06
N ALA A 30 13.30 -15.34 1.89
CA ALA A 30 14.15 -15.85 0.82
C ALA A 30 15.63 -15.87 1.23
N ARG A 31 16.10 -14.83 1.93
CA ARG A 31 17.47 -14.79 2.49
C ARG A 31 17.71 -15.85 3.56
N ALA A 32 16.66 -16.30 4.24
CA ALA A 32 16.69 -17.43 5.16
C ALA A 32 16.55 -18.80 4.46
N ASN A 33 16.63 -18.86 3.13
CA ASN A 33 16.50 -20.06 2.30
C ASN A 33 15.15 -20.78 2.42
N LEU A 34 14.08 -20.08 2.78
CA LEU A 34 12.73 -20.66 2.88
C LEU A 34 12.02 -20.80 1.54
N GLN A 35 12.52 -20.13 0.48
CA GLN A 35 11.89 -20.06 -0.85
C GLN A 35 10.41 -19.67 -0.77
N PRO A 36 10.10 -18.48 -0.25
CA PRO A 36 8.73 -18.09 -0.06
C PRO A 36 8.00 -17.97 -1.40
N LEU A 37 6.71 -18.34 -1.38
CA LEU A 37 5.78 -18.05 -2.45
C LEU A 37 4.96 -16.83 -2.08
N LEU A 38 4.97 -15.79 -2.91
CA LEU A 38 4.21 -14.57 -2.68
C LEU A 38 3.09 -14.45 -3.71
N ILE A 39 1.85 -14.34 -3.23
CA ILE A 39 0.65 -14.08 -4.02
C ILE A 39 0.45 -12.56 -4.01
N THR A 40 0.58 -11.93 -5.18
CA THR A 40 0.69 -10.47 -5.29
C THR A 40 -0.65 -9.74 -5.23
N GLY A 41 -1.75 -10.42 -5.56
CA GLY A 41 -3.03 -9.80 -5.92
C GLY A 41 -3.06 -9.41 -7.42
N PHE A 42 -4.23 -9.13 -7.94
CA PHE A 42 -4.42 -8.71 -9.34
C PHE A 42 -5.60 -7.76 -9.50
N GLU A 43 -6.83 -8.17 -9.14
CA GLU A 43 -8.04 -7.36 -9.28
C GLU A 43 -8.64 -6.95 -7.93
N LYS A 44 -9.00 -7.95 -7.10
CA LYS A 44 -9.70 -7.73 -5.82
C LYS A 44 -8.79 -7.21 -4.72
N GLY A 45 -7.53 -7.61 -4.74
CA GLY A 45 -6.50 -7.12 -3.82
C GLY A 45 -5.92 -5.75 -4.21
N GLY A 46 -6.40 -5.16 -5.31
CA GLY A 46 -5.82 -3.95 -5.90
C GLY A 46 -4.59 -4.23 -6.77
N ILE A 47 -3.95 -3.17 -7.23
CA ILE A 47 -2.76 -3.26 -8.09
C ILE A 47 -1.62 -3.93 -7.29
N PRO A 48 -0.91 -4.94 -7.85
CA PRO A 48 0.28 -5.51 -7.23
C PRO A 48 1.28 -4.42 -6.83
N GLY A 49 1.74 -4.44 -5.58
CA GLY A 49 2.56 -3.37 -4.98
C GLY A 49 1.82 -2.55 -3.90
N GLY A 50 0.49 -2.70 -3.80
CA GLY A 50 -0.31 -2.08 -2.75
C GLY A 50 -0.51 -0.58 -2.91
N GLN A 51 -0.76 0.14 -1.82
CA GLN A 51 -1.15 1.55 -1.82
C GLN A 51 -0.10 2.47 -2.46
N LEU A 52 1.19 2.15 -2.36
CA LEU A 52 2.26 2.96 -2.96
C LEU A 52 2.21 2.99 -4.49
N MET A 53 1.53 2.05 -5.14
CA MET A 53 1.32 2.07 -6.60
C MET A 53 0.40 3.21 -7.06
N THR A 54 -0.37 3.78 -6.14
CA THR A 54 -1.30 4.89 -6.42
C THR A 54 -0.82 6.22 -5.84
N THR A 55 0.35 6.26 -5.23
CA THR A 55 1.01 7.47 -4.72
C THR A 55 1.96 8.02 -5.77
N THR A 56 2.06 9.35 -5.87
CA THR A 56 2.97 10.00 -6.83
C THR A 56 4.40 9.97 -6.32
N PHE A 57 4.68 10.65 -5.20
CA PHE A 57 6.02 10.83 -4.69
C PHE A 57 6.10 10.45 -3.21
N VAL A 58 7.11 9.66 -2.84
CA VAL A 58 7.36 9.16 -1.48
C VAL A 58 8.63 9.80 -0.96
N GLU A 59 8.50 10.72 -0.01
CA GLU A 59 9.62 11.45 0.60
C GLU A 59 10.00 10.92 1.99
N ASN A 60 9.17 10.03 2.55
CA ASN A 60 9.30 9.52 3.93
C ASN A 60 9.75 8.06 4.04
N PHE A 61 10.26 7.47 2.95
CA PHE A 61 10.88 6.16 2.98
C PHE A 61 12.41 6.31 3.00
N PRO A 62 13.11 5.83 4.06
CA PRO A 62 14.55 6.03 4.21
C PRO A 62 15.35 5.41 3.06
N GLY A 63 16.43 6.08 2.65
CA GLY A 63 17.32 5.64 1.58
C GLY A 63 17.17 6.43 0.28
N PHE A 64 16.17 7.31 0.19
CA PHE A 64 15.88 8.14 -0.98
C PHE A 64 15.90 9.63 -0.59
N PRO A 65 17.08 10.27 -0.56
CA PRO A 65 17.22 11.65 -0.06
C PRO A 65 16.47 12.69 -0.89
N ASN A 66 16.19 12.39 -2.16
CA ASN A 66 15.41 13.23 -3.07
C ASN A 66 13.98 12.73 -3.25
N GLY A 67 13.50 11.79 -2.41
CA GLY A 67 12.26 11.08 -2.63
C GLY A 67 12.35 10.06 -3.77
N VAL A 68 11.25 9.34 -4.01
CA VAL A 68 11.12 8.32 -5.07
C VAL A 68 9.66 8.21 -5.49
N GLN A 69 9.40 7.89 -6.76
CA GLN A 69 8.04 7.60 -7.19
C GLN A 69 7.52 6.33 -6.50
N GLY A 70 6.27 6.33 -6.04
CA GLY A 70 5.71 5.17 -5.33
C GLY A 70 5.80 3.86 -6.12
N PRO A 71 5.40 3.82 -7.41
CA PRO A 71 5.59 2.64 -8.26
C PRO A 71 7.05 2.21 -8.41
N GLU A 72 7.99 3.17 -8.57
CA GLU A 72 9.42 2.88 -8.69
C GLU A 72 9.95 2.22 -7.41
N LEU A 73 9.60 2.76 -6.24
CA LEU A 73 9.96 2.16 -4.96
C LEU A 73 9.50 0.70 -4.88
N MET A 74 8.25 0.43 -5.28
CA MET A 74 7.71 -0.93 -5.24
C MET A 74 8.37 -1.87 -6.25
N ASP A 75 8.73 -1.38 -7.43
CA ASP A 75 9.50 -2.15 -8.42
C ASP A 75 10.89 -2.52 -7.90
N LEU A 76 11.58 -1.59 -7.21
CA LEU A 76 12.88 -1.84 -6.58
C LEU A 76 12.78 -2.90 -5.47
N ILE A 77 11.76 -2.82 -4.61
CA ILE A 77 11.55 -3.80 -3.54
C ILE A 77 11.17 -5.16 -4.13
N LYS A 78 10.29 -5.21 -5.15
CA LYS A 78 9.96 -6.43 -5.90
C LYS A 78 11.20 -7.08 -6.49
N ALA A 79 12.04 -6.30 -7.18
CA ALA A 79 13.27 -6.79 -7.79
C ALA A 79 14.22 -7.38 -6.74
N GLN A 80 14.31 -6.76 -5.56
CA GLN A 80 15.11 -7.28 -4.46
C GLN A 80 14.58 -8.64 -3.95
N ALA A 81 13.25 -8.80 -3.81
CA ALA A 81 12.63 -10.06 -3.39
C ALA A 81 12.88 -11.18 -4.42
N VAL A 82 12.69 -10.89 -5.71
CA VAL A 82 12.92 -11.85 -6.80
C VAL A 82 14.40 -12.25 -6.88
N ARG A 83 15.32 -11.30 -6.77
CA ARG A 83 16.77 -11.58 -6.75
C ARG A 83 17.18 -12.61 -5.68
N TRP A 84 16.47 -12.65 -4.55
CA TRP A 84 16.73 -13.62 -3.48
C TRP A 84 15.98 -14.94 -3.66
N GLY A 85 15.22 -15.12 -4.74
CA GLY A 85 14.55 -16.38 -5.07
C GLY A 85 13.10 -16.47 -4.58
N THR A 86 12.45 -15.35 -4.27
CA THR A 86 11.00 -15.33 -4.04
C THR A 86 10.25 -15.72 -5.31
N LYS A 87 9.33 -16.69 -5.21
CA LYS A 87 8.41 -17.02 -6.30
C LYS A 87 7.20 -16.12 -6.23
N LEU A 88 6.78 -15.56 -7.38
CA LEU A 88 5.62 -14.70 -7.47
C LEU A 88 4.47 -15.41 -8.20
N ILE A 89 3.25 -15.23 -7.70
CA ILE A 89 2.00 -15.56 -8.38
C ILE A 89 1.20 -14.27 -8.50
N GLU A 90 1.03 -13.78 -9.74
CA GLU A 90 0.28 -12.56 -10.03
C GLU A 90 -1.22 -12.89 -10.19
N GLU A 91 -1.83 -13.35 -9.10
CA GLU A 91 -3.23 -13.73 -8.99
C GLU A 91 -3.79 -13.28 -7.64
N ASP A 92 -5.11 -13.25 -7.54
CA ASP A 92 -5.78 -13.07 -6.26
C ASP A 92 -5.89 -14.39 -5.50
N ALA A 93 -5.69 -14.37 -4.18
CA ALA A 93 -6.15 -15.43 -3.32
C ALA A 93 -7.69 -15.36 -3.24
N ILE A 94 -8.38 -16.43 -3.66
CA ILE A 94 -9.84 -16.51 -3.69
C ILE A 94 -10.39 -17.05 -2.36
N SER A 95 -9.73 -18.06 -1.80
CA SER A 95 -10.09 -18.62 -0.50
C SER A 95 -8.86 -19.17 0.20
N ILE A 96 -8.91 -19.13 1.52
CA ILE A 96 -7.86 -19.65 2.39
C ILE A 96 -8.54 -20.47 3.50
N ASP A 97 -8.04 -21.69 3.70
CA ASP A 97 -8.50 -22.58 4.77
C ASP A 97 -7.33 -22.83 5.74
N LEU A 98 -7.49 -22.31 6.95
CA LEU A 98 -6.54 -22.41 8.04
C LEU A 98 -6.90 -23.49 9.08
N SER A 99 -7.97 -24.27 8.85
CA SER A 99 -8.49 -25.26 9.81
C SER A 99 -7.52 -26.39 10.13
N LYS A 100 -6.66 -26.73 9.18
CA LYS A 100 -5.64 -27.80 9.34
C LYS A 100 -4.37 -27.50 8.53
N ARG A 101 -3.24 -27.97 9.04
CA ARG A 101 -1.94 -27.87 8.37
C ARG A 101 -1.63 -29.14 7.56
N PRO A 102 -1.05 -29.02 6.33
CA PRO A 102 -0.70 -27.77 5.66
C PRO A 102 -1.93 -26.98 5.26
N PHE A 103 -1.88 -25.65 5.45
CA PHE A 103 -2.93 -24.73 5.08
C PHE A 103 -3.24 -24.79 3.59
N SER A 104 -4.46 -24.47 3.19
CA SER A 104 -4.88 -24.50 1.79
C SER A 104 -5.20 -23.10 1.29
N ILE A 105 -4.57 -22.70 0.22
CA ILE A 105 -4.79 -21.41 -0.46
C ILE A 105 -5.22 -21.70 -1.89
N VAL A 106 -6.34 -21.13 -2.31
CA VAL A 106 -6.85 -21.25 -3.67
C VAL A 106 -6.73 -19.91 -4.36
N THR A 107 -6.10 -19.91 -5.53
CA THR A 107 -6.08 -18.78 -6.46
C THR A 107 -6.98 -19.07 -7.67
N SER A 108 -6.98 -18.21 -8.67
CA SER A 108 -7.78 -18.42 -9.90
C SER A 108 -7.37 -19.68 -10.67
N THR A 109 -6.09 -20.05 -10.65
CA THR A 109 -5.57 -21.18 -11.44
C THR A 109 -4.94 -22.29 -10.60
N GLN A 110 -4.67 -22.08 -9.30
CA GLN A 110 -3.87 -23.00 -8.49
C GLN A 110 -4.50 -23.30 -7.12
N ASN A 111 -4.21 -24.52 -6.64
CA ASN A 111 -4.39 -24.90 -5.24
C ASN A 111 -3.00 -25.06 -4.60
N ILE A 112 -2.73 -24.29 -3.55
CA ILE A 112 -1.44 -24.22 -2.91
C ILE A 112 -1.57 -24.77 -1.50
N LYS A 113 -0.57 -25.56 -1.06
CA LYS A 113 -0.43 -26.01 0.31
C LYS A 113 0.74 -25.29 0.97
N SER A 114 0.57 -24.86 2.24
CA SER A 114 1.60 -24.14 2.98
C SER A 114 1.70 -24.58 4.43
N ASN A 115 2.93 -24.68 4.92
CA ASN A 115 3.20 -24.95 6.33
C ASN A 115 3.00 -23.72 7.21
N SER A 116 3.25 -22.54 6.68
CA SER A 116 3.14 -21.27 7.38
C SER A 116 2.60 -20.18 6.46
N LEU A 117 1.97 -19.14 7.00
CA LEU A 117 1.35 -18.07 6.25
C LEU A 117 1.71 -16.70 6.84
N ILE A 118 2.07 -15.75 5.97
CA ILE A 118 2.13 -14.32 6.32
C ILE A 118 1.01 -13.59 5.58
N ILE A 119 0.19 -12.87 6.34
CA ILE A 119 -0.91 -12.06 5.83
C ILE A 119 -0.42 -10.61 5.78
N SER A 120 -0.34 -10.05 4.59
CA SER A 120 0.11 -8.69 4.31
C SER A 120 -0.80 -7.98 3.30
N THR A 121 -2.09 -8.26 3.41
CA THR A 121 -3.12 -7.79 2.47
C THR A 121 -3.47 -6.31 2.62
N GLY A 122 -2.92 -5.65 3.66
CA GLY A 122 -3.08 -4.23 3.88
C GLY A 122 -4.48 -3.79 4.29
N ALA A 123 -4.75 -2.49 4.11
CA ALA A 123 -6.04 -1.88 4.32
C ALA A 123 -6.35 -0.91 3.16
N SER A 124 -7.61 -0.75 2.84
CA SER A 124 -8.09 0.15 1.80
C SER A 124 -8.63 1.43 2.42
N ALA A 125 -8.22 2.58 1.92
CA ALA A 125 -8.82 3.85 2.33
C ALA A 125 -10.31 3.87 1.95
N ASN A 126 -11.14 4.28 2.89
CA ASN A 126 -12.56 4.46 2.65
C ASN A 126 -12.76 5.60 1.65
N ARG A 127 -13.71 5.41 0.74
CA ARG A 127 -14.05 6.39 -0.29
C ARG A 127 -15.49 6.86 -0.13
N LEU A 128 -15.76 8.07 -0.63
CA LEU A 128 -17.10 8.61 -0.62
C LEU A 128 -17.92 8.15 -1.84
N GLY A 129 -17.26 7.67 -2.89
CA GLY A 129 -17.92 7.21 -4.11
C GLY A 129 -18.48 8.36 -4.94
N LEU A 130 -17.84 9.53 -4.91
CA LEU A 130 -18.26 10.69 -5.67
C LEU A 130 -18.10 10.45 -7.16
N LYS A 131 -18.90 11.14 -7.98
CA LYS A 131 -18.92 10.96 -9.43
C LYS A 131 -17.53 11.15 -10.06
N ASN A 132 -16.84 12.21 -9.67
CA ASN A 132 -15.55 12.60 -10.25
C ASN A 132 -14.33 12.14 -9.41
N GLU A 133 -14.55 11.43 -8.29
CA GLU A 133 -13.50 11.01 -7.35
C GLU A 133 -12.31 10.31 -8.02
N LYS A 134 -12.61 9.37 -8.95
CA LYS A 134 -11.55 8.59 -9.62
C LYS A 134 -10.62 9.46 -10.47
N SER A 135 -11.14 10.51 -11.08
CA SER A 135 -10.36 11.39 -11.96
C SER A 135 -9.34 12.23 -11.20
N PHE A 136 -9.66 12.57 -9.94
CA PHE A 136 -8.81 13.40 -9.10
C PHE A 136 -8.04 12.63 -8.02
N TRP A 137 -8.22 11.30 -7.94
CA TRP A 137 -7.41 10.48 -7.03
C TRP A 137 -5.94 10.56 -7.42
N SER A 138 -5.07 10.93 -6.46
CA SER A 138 -3.66 11.27 -6.68
C SER A 138 -3.41 12.52 -7.55
N LYS A 139 -4.47 13.25 -7.91
CA LYS A 139 -4.43 14.53 -8.62
C LYS A 139 -5.15 15.62 -7.80
N GLY A 140 -4.87 15.65 -6.52
CA GLY A 140 -5.49 16.53 -5.53
C GLY A 140 -6.26 15.78 -4.45
N ILE A 141 -6.71 14.55 -4.65
CA ILE A 141 -7.31 13.72 -3.59
C ILE A 141 -6.29 12.74 -3.04
N SER A 142 -6.16 12.70 -1.72
CA SER A 142 -5.34 11.75 -0.96
C SER A 142 -6.11 11.20 0.26
N ALA A 143 -5.63 10.11 0.83
CA ALA A 143 -6.12 9.56 2.10
C ALA A 143 -5.02 9.54 3.17
N CYS A 144 -3.94 10.33 3.00
CA CYS A 144 -2.83 10.40 3.95
C CYS A 144 -2.20 11.79 3.92
N ALA A 145 -2.58 12.65 4.85
CA ALA A 145 -2.00 13.99 4.96
C ALA A 145 -0.50 13.95 5.30
N ILE A 146 -0.06 13.03 6.14
CA ILE A 146 1.35 12.86 6.52
C ILE A 146 2.20 12.44 5.31
N CYS A 147 1.60 11.67 4.36
CA CYS A 147 2.31 11.22 3.17
C CYS A 147 2.47 12.35 2.15
N ASP A 148 1.37 13.02 1.84
CA ASP A 148 1.27 13.89 0.67
C ASP A 148 1.22 15.38 1.00
N GLY A 149 0.82 15.76 2.22
CA GLY A 149 0.57 17.17 2.59
C GLY A 149 1.79 18.10 2.47
N ALA A 150 2.99 17.54 2.58
CA ALA A 150 4.24 18.31 2.43
C ALA A 150 4.68 18.52 0.97
N THR A 151 4.04 17.82 0.02
CA THR A 151 4.45 17.87 -1.40
C THR A 151 4.27 19.27 -2.01
N PRO A 152 5.10 19.66 -2.99
CA PRO A 152 5.10 21.00 -3.56
C PRO A 152 3.75 21.48 -4.07
N GLN A 153 2.92 20.56 -4.58
CA GLN A 153 1.61 20.88 -5.15
C GLN A 153 0.58 21.41 -4.14
N PHE A 154 0.79 21.18 -2.84
CA PHE A 154 -0.13 21.62 -1.78
C PHE A 154 0.41 22.81 -0.98
N ARG A 155 1.64 23.25 -1.26
CA ARG A 155 2.26 24.36 -0.52
C ARG A 155 1.61 25.70 -0.85
N ASN A 156 1.19 26.41 0.21
CA ASN A 156 0.50 27.71 0.13
C ASN A 156 -0.84 27.65 -0.63
N GLU A 157 -1.42 26.47 -0.80
CA GLU A 157 -2.73 26.28 -1.42
C GLU A 157 -3.82 26.11 -0.33
N GLU A 158 -5.06 26.37 -0.68
CA GLU A 158 -6.21 26.01 0.15
C GLU A 158 -6.41 24.51 0.08
N LEU A 159 -6.48 23.88 1.25
CA LEU A 159 -6.61 22.42 1.41
C LEU A 159 -7.88 22.09 2.15
N ALA A 160 -8.38 20.88 1.97
CA ALA A 160 -9.56 20.41 2.67
C ALA A 160 -9.35 19.01 3.29
N VAL A 161 -10.01 18.77 4.41
CA VAL A 161 -10.07 17.47 5.08
C VAL A 161 -11.53 17.06 5.24
N VAL A 162 -11.89 15.83 4.88
CA VAL A 162 -13.20 15.26 5.15
C VAL A 162 -13.10 14.31 6.32
N GLY A 163 -13.82 14.62 7.39
CA GLY A 163 -13.86 13.81 8.59
C GLY A 163 -14.24 14.62 9.83
N GLY A 164 -14.31 13.99 10.99
CA GLY A 164 -14.63 14.68 12.24
C GLY A 164 -14.20 13.91 13.48
N GLY A 165 -13.35 12.90 13.33
CA GLY A 165 -12.67 12.18 14.42
C GLY A 165 -11.26 12.70 14.67
N ASP A 166 -10.52 12.07 15.60
CA ASP A 166 -9.16 12.47 15.95
C ASP A 166 -8.26 12.55 14.72
N SER A 167 -8.25 11.55 13.85
CA SER A 167 -7.43 11.56 12.60
C SER A 167 -7.73 12.78 11.72
N ALA A 168 -9.02 13.17 11.58
CA ALA A 168 -9.36 14.33 10.77
C ALA A 168 -8.85 15.64 11.37
N CYS A 169 -8.90 15.76 12.69
CA CYS A 169 -8.38 16.91 13.42
C CYS A 169 -6.86 16.97 13.33
N GLU A 170 -6.17 15.84 13.55
CA GLU A 170 -4.72 15.73 13.42
C GLU A 170 -4.24 16.08 12.01
N GLU A 171 -4.90 15.55 10.99
CA GLU A 171 -4.58 15.83 9.59
C GLU A 171 -4.84 17.30 9.22
N ALA A 172 -5.95 17.88 9.70
CA ALA A 172 -6.23 19.30 9.47
C ALA A 172 -5.18 20.19 10.12
N GLU A 173 -4.81 19.92 11.38
CA GLU A 173 -3.74 20.63 12.08
C GLU A 173 -2.38 20.46 11.37
N TYR A 174 -2.05 19.24 10.95
CA TYR A 174 -0.82 18.96 10.23
C TYR A 174 -0.70 19.76 8.93
N LEU A 175 -1.79 19.82 8.15
CA LEU A 175 -1.84 20.49 6.86
C LEU A 175 -1.68 22.02 6.97
N THR A 176 -2.02 22.64 8.11
CA THR A 176 -1.76 24.08 8.31
C THR A 176 -0.29 24.47 8.27
N LYS A 177 0.61 23.50 8.36
CA LYS A 177 2.07 23.73 8.21
C LYS A 177 2.49 23.99 6.76
N TYR A 178 1.66 23.59 5.82
CA TYR A 178 1.98 23.59 4.38
C TYR A 178 0.99 24.41 3.55
N GLY A 179 -0.30 24.23 3.78
CA GLY A 179 -1.36 24.99 3.10
C GLY A 179 -1.50 26.41 3.62
N SER A 180 -2.05 27.29 2.80
CA SER A 180 -2.42 28.66 3.20
C SER A 180 -3.62 28.67 4.14
N HIS A 181 -4.55 27.75 3.95
CA HIS A 181 -5.74 27.56 4.77
C HIS A 181 -6.27 26.11 4.67
N VAL A 182 -6.96 25.63 5.71
CA VAL A 182 -7.53 24.29 5.74
C VAL A 182 -9.03 24.32 6.02
N HIS A 183 -9.81 23.71 5.16
CA HIS A 183 -11.25 23.53 5.31
C HIS A 183 -11.54 22.16 5.88
N LEU A 184 -12.06 22.05 7.13
CA LEU A 184 -12.47 20.79 7.74
C LEU A 184 -13.97 20.57 7.52
N LEU A 185 -14.33 19.59 6.68
CA LEU A 185 -15.70 19.27 6.34
C LEU A 185 -16.26 18.24 7.34
N VAL A 186 -17.18 18.66 8.18
CA VAL A 186 -17.76 17.83 9.28
C VAL A 186 -19.25 17.63 9.03
N ARG A 187 -19.66 16.38 8.82
CA ARG A 187 -21.08 16.04 8.54
C ARG A 187 -22.04 16.18 9.73
N SER A 188 -21.52 16.41 10.94
CA SER A 188 -22.26 16.52 12.22
C SER A 188 -22.11 17.91 12.82
N LYS A 189 -22.92 18.21 13.86
CA LYS A 189 -22.88 19.49 14.61
C LYS A 189 -21.69 19.63 15.54
N LYS A 190 -20.90 18.55 15.73
CA LYS A 190 -19.75 18.53 16.63
C LYS A 190 -18.72 17.51 16.13
N LEU A 191 -17.47 17.72 16.49
CA LEU A 191 -16.41 16.75 16.32
C LEU A 191 -16.66 15.50 17.15
N LYS A 192 -16.18 14.36 16.67
CA LYS A 192 -16.13 13.09 17.41
C LYS A 192 -14.71 12.82 17.96
N ALA A 193 -13.84 13.81 17.85
CA ALA A 193 -12.48 13.78 18.34
C ALA A 193 -12.47 13.89 19.88
N SER A 194 -11.33 13.59 20.50
CA SER A 194 -11.04 13.89 21.89
C SER A 194 -11.17 15.41 22.16
N ALA A 195 -11.59 15.78 23.35
CA ALA A 195 -11.80 17.20 23.70
C ALA A 195 -10.56 18.05 23.42
N ALA A 196 -9.38 17.56 23.82
CA ALA A 196 -8.12 18.27 23.60
C ALA A 196 -7.80 18.52 22.11
N MET A 197 -8.16 17.57 21.24
CA MET A 197 -7.96 17.69 19.79
C MET A 197 -8.99 18.63 19.17
N ALA A 198 -10.24 18.52 19.58
CA ALA A 198 -11.32 19.43 19.15
C ALA A 198 -10.98 20.88 19.52
N ASP A 199 -10.59 21.16 20.78
CA ASP A 199 -10.22 22.49 21.24
C ASP A 199 -9.07 23.10 20.42
N ARG A 200 -8.07 22.30 20.06
CA ARG A 200 -6.93 22.77 19.24
C ARG A 200 -7.35 23.17 17.84
N VAL A 201 -8.18 22.36 17.21
CA VAL A 201 -8.67 22.63 15.83
C VAL A 201 -9.62 23.83 15.83
N GLU A 202 -10.53 23.93 16.81
CA GLU A 202 -11.46 25.05 16.93
C GLU A 202 -10.74 26.39 17.24
N ALA A 203 -9.61 26.34 17.95
CA ALA A 203 -8.81 27.52 18.24
C ALA A 203 -7.84 27.93 17.11
N ASN A 204 -7.65 27.10 16.09
CA ASN A 204 -6.68 27.34 15.02
C ASN A 204 -7.25 28.27 13.96
N SER A 205 -6.74 29.51 13.87
CA SER A 205 -7.19 30.51 12.88
C SER A 205 -6.96 30.12 11.42
N ASN A 206 -6.09 29.15 11.14
CA ASN A 206 -5.83 28.64 9.79
C ASN A 206 -6.76 27.50 9.39
N ILE A 207 -7.74 27.15 10.26
CA ILE A 207 -8.72 26.11 10.00
C ILE A 207 -10.13 26.72 10.02
N THR A 208 -10.90 26.47 8.96
CA THR A 208 -12.34 26.74 8.95
C THR A 208 -13.10 25.42 9.04
N ILE A 209 -13.91 25.25 10.08
CA ILE A 209 -14.76 24.07 10.25
C ILE A 209 -16.10 24.32 9.58
N HIS A 210 -16.43 23.50 8.58
CA HIS A 210 -17.73 23.51 7.92
C HIS A 210 -18.62 22.45 8.57
N TRP A 211 -19.41 22.89 9.54
CA TRP A 211 -20.36 22.02 10.26
C TRP A 211 -21.53 21.58 9.39
N GLU A 212 -22.07 20.39 9.68
CA GLU A 212 -23.23 19.84 8.97
C GLU A 212 -23.09 19.86 7.44
N THR A 213 -21.85 19.77 6.97
CA THR A 213 -21.49 19.90 5.55
C THR A 213 -21.15 18.53 4.97
N GLU A 214 -21.76 18.25 3.84
CA GLU A 214 -21.55 17.04 3.05
C GLU A 214 -20.85 17.40 1.73
N LEU A 215 -19.83 16.64 1.38
CA LEU A 215 -19.17 16.73 0.09
C LEU A 215 -20.02 16.01 -0.95
N LEU A 216 -20.46 16.71 -1.99
CA LEU A 216 -21.29 16.16 -3.06
C LEU A 216 -20.45 15.68 -4.24
N ASP A 217 -19.43 16.46 -4.64
CA ASP A 217 -18.54 16.13 -5.74
C ASP A 217 -17.26 16.98 -5.67
N VAL A 218 -16.34 16.68 -6.54
CA VAL A 218 -15.04 17.34 -6.73
C VAL A 218 -14.95 17.85 -8.16
N LEU A 219 -14.39 19.05 -8.33
CA LEU A 219 -14.36 19.78 -9.58
C LEU A 219 -12.94 20.27 -9.90
N GLY A 220 -12.61 20.33 -11.17
CA GLY A 220 -11.34 20.80 -11.69
C GLY A 220 -11.17 20.37 -13.14
N ASP A 221 -10.05 20.71 -13.74
CA ASP A 221 -9.68 20.27 -15.08
C ASP A 221 -8.74 19.05 -15.00
N GLU A 222 -7.45 19.26 -15.05
CA GLU A 222 -6.46 18.18 -14.88
C GLU A 222 -6.26 17.81 -13.40
N TRP A 223 -6.32 18.81 -12.52
CA TRP A 223 -6.14 18.71 -11.07
C TRP A 223 -7.38 19.21 -10.32
N LEU A 224 -7.52 18.79 -9.08
CA LEU A 224 -8.56 19.28 -8.19
C LEU A 224 -8.45 20.81 -8.00
N GLU A 225 -9.57 21.52 -8.06
CA GLU A 225 -9.64 22.96 -7.88
C GLU A 225 -10.70 23.39 -6.89
N LYS A 226 -11.82 22.66 -6.82
CA LYS A 226 -12.97 23.02 -6.02
C LYS A 226 -13.69 21.78 -5.49
N LEU A 227 -14.39 21.99 -4.40
CA LEU A 227 -15.28 21.02 -3.77
C LEU A 227 -16.71 21.54 -3.91
N LYS A 228 -17.60 20.71 -4.43
CA LYS A 228 -19.04 20.96 -4.36
C LYS A 228 -19.59 20.41 -3.06
N VAL A 229 -20.11 21.27 -2.22
CA VAL A 229 -20.59 20.90 -0.87
C VAL A 229 -22.05 21.25 -0.71
N LYS A 230 -22.69 20.62 0.31
CA LYS A 230 -24.06 20.90 0.70
C LYS A 230 -24.17 20.98 2.21
N ARG A 231 -24.77 22.07 2.69
CA ARG A 231 -25.14 22.22 4.09
C ARG A 231 -26.42 21.44 4.39
N LYS A 232 -26.39 20.59 5.40
CA LYS A 232 -27.55 19.75 5.77
C LYS A 232 -28.67 20.53 6.46
N ASP A 233 -28.32 21.57 7.19
CA ASP A 233 -29.28 22.42 7.92
C ASP A 233 -30.15 23.26 7.00
N THR A 234 -29.58 23.79 5.92
CA THR A 234 -30.24 24.72 4.97
C THR A 234 -30.52 24.08 3.61
N ASN A 235 -29.98 22.89 3.32
CA ASN A 235 -29.94 22.29 1.98
C ASN A 235 -29.26 23.15 0.89
N GLN A 236 -28.56 24.20 1.27
CA GLN A 236 -27.84 25.06 0.35
C GLN A 236 -26.60 24.35 -0.19
N GLU A 237 -26.44 24.41 -1.51
CA GLU A 237 -25.20 23.98 -2.18
C GLU A 237 -24.27 25.17 -2.35
N ASP A 238 -22.96 24.92 -2.23
CA ASP A 238 -21.91 25.91 -2.36
C ASP A 238 -20.62 25.27 -2.94
N GLU A 239 -19.67 26.09 -3.34
CA GLU A 239 -18.36 25.67 -3.78
C GLU A 239 -17.28 26.21 -2.85
N ILE A 240 -16.32 25.35 -2.48
CA ILE A 240 -15.15 25.72 -1.70
C ILE A 240 -13.92 25.51 -2.58
N LEU A 241 -13.07 26.53 -2.68
CA LEU A 241 -11.77 26.41 -3.35
C LEU A 241 -10.88 25.47 -2.53
N ALA A 242 -10.29 24.50 -3.18
CA ALA A 242 -9.29 23.61 -2.56
C ALA A 242 -8.49 22.87 -3.63
N LYS A 243 -7.18 22.98 -3.57
CA LYS A 243 -6.25 22.26 -4.46
C LYS A 243 -5.90 20.86 -3.93
N GLY A 244 -6.17 20.62 -2.66
CA GLY A 244 -5.98 19.31 -2.00
C GLY A 244 -7.18 18.91 -1.16
N LEU A 245 -7.57 17.65 -1.24
CA LEU A 245 -8.65 17.05 -0.45
C LEU A 245 -8.16 15.76 0.19
N PHE A 246 -8.18 15.72 1.52
CA PHE A 246 -7.68 14.59 2.30
C PHE A 246 -8.85 13.84 2.97
N TYR A 247 -8.91 12.53 2.72
CA TYR A 247 -9.95 11.66 3.29
C TYR A 247 -9.53 11.09 4.62
N ALA A 248 -9.94 11.72 5.71
CA ALA A 248 -9.77 11.24 7.08
C ALA A 248 -11.03 10.51 7.59
N ILE A 249 -11.59 9.62 6.77
CA ILE A 249 -12.81 8.85 7.04
C ILE A 249 -12.54 7.38 7.35
N GLY A 250 -11.26 7.06 7.63
CA GLY A 250 -10.80 5.75 8.05
C GLY A 250 -10.43 4.81 6.91
N HIS A 251 -10.03 3.60 7.30
CA HIS A 251 -9.62 2.53 6.41
C HIS A 251 -10.38 1.26 6.76
N THR A 252 -10.52 0.38 5.78
CA THR A 252 -11.08 -0.98 5.96
C THR A 252 -9.96 -1.99 5.72
N PRO A 253 -9.59 -2.80 6.73
CA PRO A 253 -8.56 -3.82 6.56
C PRO A 253 -9.04 -4.94 5.62
N ASN A 254 -8.13 -5.44 4.80
CA ASN A 254 -8.44 -6.49 3.81
C ASN A 254 -8.37 -7.87 4.45
N THR A 255 -9.34 -8.18 5.32
CA THR A 255 -9.39 -9.40 6.16
C THR A 255 -10.49 -10.38 5.76
N SER A 256 -11.24 -10.12 4.70
CA SER A 256 -12.39 -10.96 4.30
C SER A 256 -12.07 -12.43 4.09
N LEU A 257 -10.85 -12.78 3.63
CA LEU A 257 -10.39 -14.15 3.43
C LEU A 257 -10.16 -14.91 4.74
N PHE A 258 -10.08 -14.20 5.87
CA PHE A 258 -9.73 -14.76 7.17
C PHE A 258 -10.89 -14.69 8.17
N THR A 259 -12.08 -14.27 7.72
CA THR A 259 -13.30 -14.17 8.54
C THR A 259 -13.59 -15.49 9.24
N ASN A 260 -13.85 -15.43 10.54
CA ASN A 260 -14.10 -16.59 11.42
C ASN A 260 -12.94 -17.58 11.57
N GLN A 261 -11.77 -17.28 11.04
CA GLN A 261 -10.57 -18.12 11.17
C GLN A 261 -9.50 -17.49 12.06
N LEU A 262 -9.45 -16.16 12.11
CA LEU A 262 -8.51 -15.40 12.93
C LEU A 262 -9.25 -14.36 13.77
N SER A 263 -8.69 -14.00 14.90
CA SER A 263 -9.23 -12.95 15.77
C SER A 263 -8.99 -11.56 15.17
N THR A 264 -10.02 -10.71 15.25
CA THR A 264 -9.96 -9.31 14.80
C THR A 264 -10.41 -8.36 15.90
N ASP A 265 -10.02 -7.10 15.80
CA ASP A 265 -10.59 -6.03 16.61
C ASP A 265 -12.00 -5.64 16.12
N SER A 266 -12.61 -4.67 16.80
CA SER A 266 -13.95 -4.15 16.44
C SER A 266 -14.03 -3.44 15.10
N LYS A 267 -12.88 -3.06 14.51
CA LYS A 267 -12.73 -2.43 13.18
C LYS A 267 -12.36 -3.44 12.09
N GLY A 268 -12.15 -4.71 12.44
CA GLY A 268 -11.81 -5.78 11.52
C GLY A 268 -10.31 -5.99 11.28
N TYR A 269 -9.40 -5.27 11.97
CA TYR A 269 -7.97 -5.49 11.89
C TYR A 269 -7.58 -6.81 12.57
N LEU A 270 -6.65 -7.56 11.97
CA LEU A 270 -6.14 -8.78 12.58
C LEU A 270 -5.43 -8.47 13.90
N LEU A 271 -5.81 -9.18 14.95
CA LEU A 271 -5.15 -9.09 16.23
C LEU A 271 -3.86 -9.89 16.21
N THR A 272 -2.79 -9.26 16.68
CA THR A 272 -1.48 -9.88 16.90
C THR A 272 -1.08 -9.76 18.36
N GLU A 273 -0.12 -10.57 18.80
CA GLU A 273 0.48 -10.38 20.12
C GLU A 273 1.16 -9.00 20.20
N PRO A 274 1.06 -8.28 21.30
CA PRO A 274 1.65 -6.94 21.43
C PRO A 274 3.13 -6.88 21.06
N GLY A 275 3.47 -6.06 20.06
CA GLY A 275 4.82 -5.89 19.54
C GLY A 275 5.35 -7.04 18.67
N ARG A 276 4.55 -8.06 18.39
CA ARG A 276 4.89 -9.28 17.66
C ARG A 276 3.94 -9.50 16.48
N PRO A 277 4.34 -10.28 15.48
CA PRO A 277 3.53 -10.55 14.29
C PRO A 277 2.60 -11.78 14.42
N GLU A 278 2.66 -12.54 15.50
CA GLU A 278 1.91 -13.76 15.72
C GLU A 278 0.41 -13.46 15.85
N THR A 279 -0.42 -14.16 15.07
CA THR A 279 -1.87 -14.09 15.15
C THR A 279 -2.42 -15.08 16.19
N SER A 280 -3.75 -15.17 16.29
CA SER A 280 -4.42 -16.17 17.16
C SER A 280 -4.17 -17.63 16.74
N LEU A 281 -3.59 -17.88 15.57
CA LEU A 281 -3.29 -19.20 15.04
C LEU A 281 -1.79 -19.40 14.84
N GLU A 282 -1.25 -20.45 15.47
CA GLU A 282 0.17 -20.78 15.41
C GLU A 282 0.65 -20.98 13.96
N GLY A 283 1.81 -20.39 13.60
CA GLY A 283 2.38 -20.44 12.25
C GLY A 283 1.70 -19.53 11.24
N VAL A 284 0.78 -18.68 11.70
CA VAL A 284 0.15 -17.61 10.90
C VAL A 284 0.52 -16.25 11.48
N TYR A 285 0.99 -15.37 10.64
CA TYR A 285 1.52 -14.05 11.00
C TYR A 285 0.80 -12.96 10.22
N ALA A 286 0.68 -11.77 10.81
CA ALA A 286 0.15 -10.61 10.13
C ALA A 286 1.18 -9.47 10.11
N ALA A 287 1.24 -8.72 9.01
CA ALA A 287 2.18 -7.64 8.81
C ALA A 287 1.60 -6.50 7.95
N GLY A 288 1.95 -5.28 8.28
CA GLY A 288 1.46 -4.07 7.64
C GLY A 288 0.05 -3.70 8.07
N ASP A 289 -0.60 -2.89 7.26
CA ASP A 289 -1.84 -2.21 7.60
C ASP A 289 -3.02 -3.16 7.86
N VAL A 290 -2.92 -4.44 7.52
CA VAL A 290 -3.95 -5.44 7.87
C VAL A 290 -4.06 -5.68 9.39
N ALA A 291 -3.00 -5.37 10.14
CA ALA A 291 -2.90 -5.48 11.60
C ALA A 291 -2.48 -4.17 12.30
N ASP A 292 -2.17 -3.13 11.51
CA ASP A 292 -1.76 -1.81 12.00
C ASP A 292 -2.88 -0.78 11.70
N SER A 293 -3.69 -0.49 12.71
CA SER A 293 -4.75 0.53 12.61
C SER A 293 -4.27 1.95 12.95
N GLU A 294 -3.02 2.12 13.37
CA GLU A 294 -2.47 3.37 13.90
C GLU A 294 -1.53 4.06 12.93
N TRP A 295 -0.41 3.42 12.59
CA TRP A 295 0.67 4.08 11.86
C TRP A 295 0.46 4.10 10.34
N ARG A 296 0.16 2.97 9.73
CA ARG A 296 -0.12 2.82 8.29
C ARG A 296 0.90 3.53 7.39
N GLN A 297 2.18 3.35 7.67
CA GLN A 297 3.28 3.91 6.90
C GLN A 297 4.05 2.83 6.14
N GLY A 298 4.58 3.16 4.96
CA GLY A 298 5.36 2.21 4.15
C GLY A 298 6.54 1.60 4.92
N VAL A 299 7.25 2.41 5.72
CA VAL A 299 8.40 1.96 6.52
C VAL A 299 8.00 1.09 7.70
N THR A 300 6.89 1.38 8.39
CA THR A 300 6.40 0.53 9.49
C THR A 300 5.86 -0.79 8.95
N ALA A 301 5.18 -0.76 7.80
CA ALA A 301 4.73 -1.94 7.09
C ALA A 301 5.91 -2.83 6.69
N ALA A 302 6.97 -2.27 6.10
CA ALA A 302 8.20 -2.99 5.78
C ALA A 302 8.84 -3.61 7.03
N GLY A 303 8.95 -2.83 8.12
CA GLY A 303 9.49 -3.32 9.39
C GLY A 303 8.68 -4.47 10.00
N SER A 304 7.35 -4.42 9.90
CA SER A 304 6.48 -5.51 10.36
C SER A 304 6.62 -6.77 9.49
N GLY A 305 6.79 -6.61 8.17
CA GLY A 305 7.10 -7.71 7.24
C GLY A 305 8.40 -8.43 7.60
N CYS A 306 9.44 -7.68 7.96
CA CYS A 306 10.70 -8.24 8.48
C CYS A 306 10.44 -9.10 9.74
N LYS A 307 9.70 -8.56 10.73
CA LYS A 307 9.37 -9.30 11.97
C LYS A 307 8.61 -10.59 11.66
N ALA A 308 7.61 -10.54 10.77
CA ALA A 308 6.80 -11.70 10.40
C ALA A 308 7.64 -12.81 9.75
N ALA A 309 8.53 -12.46 8.83
CA ALA A 309 9.42 -13.42 8.17
C ALA A 309 10.38 -14.09 9.16
N LEU A 310 10.98 -13.32 10.08
CA LEU A 310 11.88 -13.86 11.10
C LEU A 310 11.14 -14.76 12.10
N ALA A 311 9.91 -14.42 12.47
CA ALA A 311 9.07 -15.25 13.34
C ALA A 311 8.68 -16.55 12.64
N ALA A 312 8.28 -16.49 11.37
CA ALA A 312 7.93 -17.65 10.56
C ALA A 312 9.13 -18.59 10.38
N GLU A 313 10.32 -18.07 10.09
CA GLU A 313 11.55 -18.84 9.96
C GLU A 313 11.85 -19.64 11.25
N ARG A 314 11.86 -18.95 12.40
CA ARG A 314 12.13 -19.56 13.71
C ARG A 314 11.11 -20.65 14.04
N TRP A 315 9.84 -20.40 13.75
CA TRP A 315 8.78 -21.36 14.01
C TRP A 315 8.88 -22.58 13.10
N LEU A 316 9.10 -22.40 11.79
CA LEU A 316 9.29 -23.48 10.82
C LEU A 316 10.50 -24.34 11.17
N SER A 317 11.61 -23.73 11.56
CA SER A 317 12.83 -24.42 11.97
C SER A 317 12.62 -25.23 13.26
N LYS A 318 12.00 -24.62 14.28
CA LYS A 318 11.68 -25.29 15.56
C LYS A 318 10.80 -26.53 15.35
N ASN A 319 9.82 -26.44 14.45
CA ASN A 319 8.86 -27.53 14.18
C ASN A 319 9.35 -28.51 13.11
N LYS A 320 10.55 -28.33 12.57
CA LYS A 320 11.12 -29.18 11.50
C LYS A 320 10.24 -29.24 10.24
N LEU A 321 9.56 -28.14 9.94
CA LEU A 321 8.67 -28.00 8.79
C LEU A 321 9.34 -27.25 7.62
N ALA A 322 10.52 -26.66 7.83
CA ALA A 322 11.27 -25.99 6.77
C ALA A 322 12.06 -27.02 5.93
N THR A 323 11.79 -27.06 4.65
CA THR A 323 12.69 -27.69 3.67
C THR A 323 13.67 -26.63 3.19
N LEU A 324 14.86 -26.59 3.81
CA LEU A 324 15.91 -25.65 3.42
C LEU A 324 16.64 -26.19 2.19
N ILE A 325 16.83 -25.35 1.19
CA ILE A 325 17.70 -25.68 0.06
C ILE A 325 19.12 -25.26 0.38
N LYS A 326 20.08 -26.14 0.13
CA LYS A 326 21.48 -25.80 0.28
C LYS A 326 21.84 -24.71 -0.74
N ARG A 327 22.63 -23.73 -0.30
CA ARG A 327 23.02 -22.55 -1.11
C ARG A 327 23.68 -22.92 -2.44
N ASP A 328 24.34 -24.06 -2.50
CA ASP A 328 25.01 -24.60 -3.68
C ASP A 328 24.03 -25.12 -4.75
N GLU A 329 22.75 -25.34 -4.38
CA GLU A 329 21.67 -25.73 -5.30
C GLU A 329 20.88 -24.52 -5.81
N LEU A 330 21.06 -23.35 -5.21
CA LEU A 330 20.65 -22.07 -5.74
C LEU A 330 21.71 -21.64 -6.76
N GLU A 331 21.67 -22.21 -7.97
CA GLU A 331 22.27 -21.46 -9.07
C GLU A 331 21.64 -20.06 -8.99
N PRO A 332 22.44 -18.96 -8.92
CA PRO A 332 21.91 -17.66 -9.19
C PRO A 332 21.22 -17.86 -10.53
N SER A 333 19.89 -17.69 -10.57
CA SER A 333 19.22 -17.51 -11.86
C SER A 333 20.16 -16.54 -12.55
N LYS A 334 20.73 -16.93 -13.67
CA LYS A 334 21.56 -16.05 -14.46
C LYS A 334 20.67 -14.84 -14.72
N ALA A 335 20.60 -13.93 -13.74
CA ALA A 335 20.41 -12.55 -14.04
C ALA A 335 21.49 -12.37 -15.08
N GLU A 336 21.07 -12.32 -16.34
CA GLU A 336 21.95 -12.05 -17.46
C GLU A 336 22.84 -10.94 -16.94
N THR A 337 24.11 -11.28 -16.79
CA THR A 337 25.13 -10.37 -16.35
C THR A 337 24.86 -9.13 -17.17
N THR A 338 24.43 -8.07 -16.52
CA THR A 338 24.17 -6.81 -17.18
C THR A 338 25.46 -6.54 -17.91
N LYS A 339 25.51 -6.87 -19.20
CA LYS A 339 26.58 -6.40 -20.05
C LYS A 339 26.54 -4.92 -19.84
N THR A 340 27.56 -4.37 -19.22
CA THR A 340 27.81 -2.94 -19.23
C THR A 340 27.80 -2.59 -20.70
N LEU A 341 26.67 -2.15 -21.22
CA LEU A 341 26.56 -1.65 -22.56
C LEU A 341 27.36 -0.36 -22.50
N GLU A 342 28.56 -0.39 -23.10
CA GLU A 342 29.24 0.82 -23.49
C GLU A 342 28.25 1.63 -24.28
N ILE A 343 27.83 2.75 -23.71
CA ILE A 343 26.92 3.70 -24.35
C ILE A 343 27.72 4.28 -25.50
N SER A 344 27.51 3.80 -26.72
CA SER A 344 27.89 4.55 -27.89
C SER A 344 27.12 5.87 -27.83
N ASN A 345 27.84 6.98 -27.92
CA ASN A 345 27.30 8.33 -28.08
C ASN A 345 26.42 8.35 -29.34
N GLU A 346 25.15 7.98 -29.25
CA GLU A 346 24.20 8.29 -30.31
C GLU A 346 23.74 9.73 -30.14
N GLU A 347 24.35 10.61 -30.89
CA GLU A 347 23.89 11.94 -31.24
C GLU A 347 22.48 11.81 -31.85
N ASN A 348 21.42 12.02 -31.11
CA ASN A 348 20.05 12.36 -31.52
C ASN A 348 18.99 11.89 -30.51
N PHE A 349 19.22 12.10 -29.24
CA PHE A 349 18.17 11.98 -28.24
C PHE A 349 17.40 13.30 -28.14
N ASP A 350 16.12 13.31 -28.54
CA ASP A 350 15.22 14.46 -28.37
C ASP A 350 14.32 14.24 -27.15
N PRO A 351 14.60 14.89 -26.02
CA PRO A 351 13.83 14.69 -24.78
C PRO A 351 12.36 15.07 -24.93
N GLU A 352 12.02 16.11 -25.68
CA GLU A 352 10.65 16.61 -25.79
C GLU A 352 9.72 15.66 -26.54
N LYS A 353 10.20 14.96 -27.56
CA LYS A 353 9.40 13.96 -28.29
C LYS A 353 9.11 12.70 -27.46
N THR A 354 9.96 12.42 -26.47
CA THR A 354 9.82 11.23 -25.62
C THR A 354 8.81 11.47 -24.49
N TRP A 355 8.69 12.70 -24.00
CA TRP A 355 7.75 13.09 -22.97
C TRP A 355 6.28 13.02 -23.40
N GLN A 356 5.98 13.29 -24.67
CA GLN A 356 4.60 13.32 -25.18
C GLN A 356 3.93 11.94 -25.30
N LYS A 357 4.66 10.82 -25.12
CA LYS A 357 4.11 9.46 -25.26
C LYS A 357 3.76 8.74 -23.95
N GLY A 358 3.83 9.44 -22.83
CA GLY A 358 3.32 8.96 -21.53
C GLY A 358 4.08 7.79 -20.89
N SER A 359 3.95 7.68 -19.59
CA SER A 359 4.61 6.65 -18.73
C SER A 359 4.33 5.20 -19.15
N TYR A 360 3.22 4.94 -19.83
CA TYR A 360 2.86 3.61 -20.31
C TYR A 360 3.77 3.12 -21.45
N ALA A 361 4.11 4.00 -22.41
CA ALA A 361 5.00 3.65 -23.51
C ALA A 361 6.44 3.39 -23.00
N LEU A 362 6.88 4.14 -21.99
CA LEU A 362 8.17 3.95 -21.34
C LEU A 362 8.23 2.64 -20.55
N ARG A 363 7.16 2.25 -19.85
CA ARG A 363 7.06 0.94 -19.20
C ARG A 363 7.11 -0.21 -20.20
N LYS A 364 6.41 -0.08 -21.33
CA LYS A 364 6.43 -1.07 -22.40
C LYS A 364 7.83 -1.21 -22.98
N LEU A 365 8.53 -0.09 -23.20
CA LEU A 365 9.90 -0.08 -23.70
C LEU A 365 10.88 -0.71 -22.71
N TYR A 366 10.72 -0.45 -21.40
CA TYR A 366 11.51 -1.10 -20.34
C TYR A 366 11.33 -2.61 -20.33
N HIS A 367 10.07 -3.09 -20.39
CA HIS A 367 9.77 -4.52 -20.44
C HIS A 367 10.30 -5.19 -21.71
N GLU A 368 10.28 -4.51 -22.85
CA GLU A 368 10.76 -5.04 -24.13
C GLU A 368 12.28 -4.99 -24.24
N THR A 369 12.94 -3.99 -23.67
CA THR A 369 14.38 -3.77 -23.87
C THR A 369 15.23 -4.14 -22.66
N GLN A 370 14.64 -4.29 -21.47
CA GLN A 370 15.36 -4.50 -20.18
C GLN A 370 16.45 -3.44 -19.91
N LYS A 371 16.37 -2.29 -20.58
CA LYS A 371 17.33 -1.20 -20.38
C LYS A 371 16.87 -0.34 -19.22
N PRO A 372 17.74 -0.01 -18.25
CA PRO A 372 17.36 0.86 -17.15
C PRO A 372 17.00 2.26 -17.67
N LEU A 373 15.79 2.70 -17.35
CA LEU A 373 15.25 4.02 -17.71
C LEU A 373 15.89 5.18 -16.93
N PHE A 374 16.83 4.92 -16.03
CA PHE A 374 17.48 5.91 -15.17
C PHE A 374 18.20 7.03 -15.93
N LEU A 375 18.52 6.83 -17.19
CA LEU A 375 19.21 7.82 -18.05
C LEU A 375 18.26 8.86 -18.66
N ILE A 376 16.94 8.75 -18.45
CA ILE A 376 15.96 9.67 -19.03
C ILE A 376 15.63 10.81 -18.07
N TYR A 377 16.09 10.73 -16.81
CA TYR A 377 15.78 11.70 -15.76
C TYR A 377 16.99 12.54 -15.28
N THR A 378 18.10 12.46 -15.95
CA THR A 378 19.20 13.43 -15.79
C THR A 378 19.21 14.39 -16.96
#